data_d8218681a92a324686d58ec00fbeaf10
#
_entry.id   d8218681a92a324686d58ec00fbeaf10
#
_cell.length_a   1.000
_cell.length_b   1.000
_cell.length_c   1.000
_cell.angle_alpha   90.00
_cell.angle_beta   90.00
_cell.angle_gamma   90.00
#
_symmetry.space_group_name_H-M   'P 1'
#
loop_
_entity.id
_entity.type
_entity.pdbx_description
1 polymer ?
#
loop_
_entity_poly.entity_id
_entity_poly.type
_entity_poly.pdbx_seq_one_letter_code
_entity_poly.pdbx_strand_id
1 'polypeptide(L)'
;LSYKKDAEPVHWESEGGTEFAMDKGDKEGNGTKIVLYLNEDSTEFCNEYRAREVIQKYCSFMPVEIYLKNATAEPEYETIEKDQLTDKDTIVETVVEEAKTEEKEKEDGTKETVEVSPRTEKYKILKRPVALNDIHPLWNKHPNECTEEEYKEFYRKVFMDYKEPLFWIHLNMDYPFNLKGILYFPKINTEYDSIEGTIKLYNNQVFIADNI
;
A
#
# COMPACT_ATOMS: atom_id res chain seq x y z
N LEU A 1 -21.50 12.61 2.38
CA LEU A 1 -21.53 14.04 2.73
C LEU A 1 -20.78 14.85 1.69
N SER A 2 -21.37 15.97 1.28
CA SER A 2 -20.70 16.97 0.44
C SER A 2 -19.49 17.56 1.16
N TYR A 3 -18.48 18.03 0.42
CA TYR A 3 -17.38 18.84 0.96
C TYR A 3 -17.86 20.22 1.46
N LYS A 4 -19.09 20.63 1.17
CA LYS A 4 -19.66 21.88 1.66
C LYS A 4 -19.83 21.83 3.17
N LYS A 5 -19.36 22.87 3.86
CA LYS A 5 -19.71 23.13 5.27
C LYS A 5 -21.24 23.18 5.40
N ASP A 6 -21.76 22.58 6.41
CA ASP A 6 -23.21 22.57 6.74
C ASP A 6 -24.10 21.77 5.76
N ALA A 7 -23.52 20.89 4.93
CA ALA A 7 -24.32 19.95 4.15
C ALA A 7 -24.88 18.84 5.03
N GLU A 8 -26.17 18.57 4.91
CA GLU A 8 -26.79 17.44 5.58
C GLU A 8 -26.35 16.10 4.95
N PRO A 9 -26.15 15.04 5.77
CA PRO A 9 -25.86 13.72 5.28
C PRO A 9 -27.09 13.12 4.59
N VAL A 10 -26.87 12.40 3.49
CA VAL A 10 -27.91 11.71 2.73
C VAL A 10 -27.65 10.22 2.78
N HIS A 11 -28.66 9.44 3.07
CA HIS A 11 -28.69 8.00 2.90
C HIS A 11 -29.38 7.68 1.57
N TRP A 12 -28.76 6.83 0.77
CA TRP A 12 -29.28 6.37 -0.52
C TRP A 12 -29.21 4.84 -0.54
N GLU A 13 -30.28 4.21 -0.95
CA GLU A 13 -30.40 2.75 -1.02
C GLU A 13 -31.04 2.33 -2.34
N SER A 14 -30.53 1.26 -2.95
CA SER A 14 -31.10 0.64 -4.16
C SER A 14 -30.79 -0.85 -4.18
N GLU A 15 -31.72 -1.63 -4.69
CA GLU A 15 -31.55 -3.06 -4.92
C GLU A 15 -30.91 -3.39 -6.28
N GLY A 16 -30.35 -2.39 -6.98
CA GLY A 16 -29.70 -2.55 -8.28
C GLY A 16 -30.63 -2.36 -9.48
N GLY A 17 -31.89 -2.02 -9.25
CA GLY A 17 -32.85 -1.65 -10.28
C GLY A 17 -32.82 -0.17 -10.62
N THR A 18 -33.90 0.31 -11.27
CA THR A 18 -34.11 1.73 -11.60
C THR A 18 -34.66 2.54 -10.43
N GLU A 19 -35.15 1.86 -9.40
CA GLU A 19 -35.73 2.47 -8.21
C GLU A 19 -34.67 2.63 -7.12
N PHE A 20 -34.77 3.71 -6.37
CA PHE A 20 -33.94 3.98 -5.21
C PHE A 20 -34.76 4.73 -4.14
N ALA A 21 -34.35 4.55 -2.88
CA ALA A 21 -34.83 5.36 -1.77
C ALA A 21 -33.77 6.38 -1.37
N MET A 22 -34.19 7.56 -0.93
CA MET A 22 -33.29 8.62 -0.46
C MET A 22 -33.89 9.28 0.78
N ASP A 23 -33.12 9.21 1.87
CA ASP A 23 -33.50 9.71 3.17
C ASP A 23 -32.36 10.52 3.80
N LYS A 24 -32.64 11.12 4.96
CA LYS A 24 -31.60 11.77 5.75
C LYS A 24 -30.66 10.71 6.33
N GLY A 25 -29.36 10.89 6.10
CA GLY A 25 -28.32 10.02 6.67
C GLY A 25 -27.91 10.40 8.08
N ASP A 26 -27.11 9.56 8.70
CA ASP A 26 -26.56 9.68 10.05
C ASP A 26 -25.02 9.90 10.07
N LYS A 27 -24.39 9.99 8.90
CA LYS A 27 -22.92 10.07 8.80
C LYS A 27 -22.39 11.38 9.36
N GLU A 28 -21.55 11.28 10.37
CA GLU A 28 -20.77 12.39 10.89
C GLU A 28 -19.49 12.59 10.05
N GLY A 29 -19.16 13.82 9.72
CA GLY A 29 -17.96 14.17 8.96
C GLY A 29 -18.07 13.95 7.45
N ASN A 30 -17.10 14.52 6.72
CA ASN A 30 -17.06 14.48 5.26
C ASN A 30 -16.67 13.09 4.72
N GLY A 31 -17.17 12.77 3.52
CA GLY A 31 -16.85 11.54 2.82
C GLY A 31 -18.07 10.71 2.48
N THR A 32 -17.86 9.63 1.75
CA THR A 32 -18.91 8.69 1.32
C THR A 32 -18.67 7.33 1.94
N LYS A 33 -19.73 6.71 2.47
CA LYS A 33 -19.73 5.31 2.90
C LYS A 33 -20.57 4.54 1.90
N ILE A 34 -20.00 3.53 1.27
CA ILE A 34 -20.69 2.62 0.35
C ILE A 34 -20.73 1.24 0.99
N VAL A 35 -21.92 0.65 1.09
CA VAL A 35 -22.13 -0.70 1.58
C VAL A 35 -22.71 -1.52 0.43
N LEU A 36 -22.06 -2.60 0.07
CA LEU A 36 -22.51 -3.53 -0.96
C LEU A 36 -22.95 -4.83 -0.30
N TYR A 37 -24.21 -5.16 -0.48
CA TYR A 37 -24.76 -6.46 -0.08
C TYR A 37 -24.57 -7.43 -1.24
N LEU A 38 -23.75 -8.45 -1.03
CA LEU A 38 -23.38 -9.38 -2.09
C LEU A 38 -24.37 -10.54 -2.16
N ASN A 39 -24.71 -10.97 -3.37
CA ASN A 39 -25.44 -12.20 -3.62
C ASN A 39 -24.52 -13.43 -3.45
N GLU A 40 -25.10 -14.63 -3.49
CA GLU A 40 -24.36 -15.88 -3.32
C GLU A 40 -23.23 -16.05 -4.35
N ASP A 41 -23.47 -15.65 -5.59
CA ASP A 41 -22.51 -15.77 -6.69
C ASP A 41 -21.30 -14.82 -6.55
N SER A 42 -21.43 -13.80 -5.72
CA SER A 42 -20.40 -12.76 -5.51
C SER A 42 -19.71 -12.86 -4.14
N THR A 43 -19.98 -13.89 -3.36
CA THR A 43 -19.42 -14.07 -2.00
C THR A 43 -17.89 -14.23 -2.00
N GLU A 44 -17.28 -14.59 -3.14
CA GLU A 44 -15.83 -14.63 -3.28
C GLU A 44 -15.17 -13.30 -2.92
N PHE A 45 -15.83 -12.16 -3.14
CA PHE A 45 -15.30 -10.83 -2.83
C PHE A 45 -15.38 -10.48 -1.33
N CYS A 46 -16.03 -11.30 -0.50
CA CYS A 46 -15.93 -11.21 0.95
C CYS A 46 -14.57 -11.76 1.47
N ASN A 47 -13.81 -12.44 0.62
CA ASN A 47 -12.49 -12.93 0.98
C ASN A 47 -11.46 -11.81 0.85
N GLU A 48 -10.68 -11.57 1.91
CA GLU A 48 -9.67 -10.52 1.94
C GLU A 48 -8.61 -10.68 0.83
N TYR A 49 -8.17 -11.90 0.55
CA TYR A 49 -7.18 -12.16 -0.50
C TYR A 49 -7.74 -11.80 -1.88
N ARG A 50 -9.00 -12.16 -2.15
CA ARG A 50 -9.64 -11.83 -3.42
C ARG A 50 -9.86 -10.33 -3.56
N ALA A 51 -10.30 -9.66 -2.51
CA ALA A 51 -10.45 -8.21 -2.50
C ALA A 51 -9.10 -7.50 -2.74
N ARG A 52 -8.04 -7.98 -2.08
CA ARG A 52 -6.67 -7.48 -2.26
C ARG A 52 -6.18 -7.66 -3.70
N GLU A 53 -6.40 -8.83 -4.29
CA GLU A 53 -6.03 -9.13 -5.67
C GLU A 53 -6.71 -8.17 -6.67
N VAL A 54 -8.03 -7.93 -6.48
CA VAL A 54 -8.80 -7.00 -7.31
C VAL A 54 -8.26 -5.57 -7.16
N ILE A 55 -8.02 -5.12 -5.93
CA ILE A 55 -7.44 -3.79 -5.69
C ILE A 55 -6.06 -3.68 -6.34
N GLN A 56 -5.21 -4.67 -6.20
CA GLN A 56 -3.88 -4.68 -6.81
C GLN A 56 -3.95 -4.69 -8.33
N LYS A 57 -4.92 -5.39 -8.93
CA LYS A 57 -5.06 -5.42 -10.38
C LYS A 57 -5.52 -4.07 -10.95
N TYR A 58 -6.57 -3.50 -10.37
CA TYR A 58 -7.26 -2.34 -10.97
C TYR A 58 -6.87 -1.00 -10.37
N CYS A 59 -6.36 -0.99 -9.15
CA CYS A 59 -6.16 0.22 -8.36
C CYS A 59 -4.69 0.45 -7.96
N SER A 60 -3.73 -0.33 -8.48
CA SER A 60 -2.31 -0.29 -8.08
C SER A 60 -1.69 1.10 -8.08
N PHE A 61 -2.14 1.98 -8.95
CA PHE A 61 -1.56 3.31 -9.14
C PHE A 61 -2.58 4.44 -9.02
N MET A 62 -3.74 4.18 -8.44
CA MET A 62 -4.72 5.25 -8.21
C MET A 62 -4.11 6.37 -7.37
N PRO A 63 -4.43 7.66 -7.68
CA PRO A 63 -3.81 8.82 -7.03
C PRO A 63 -4.33 9.10 -5.61
N VAL A 64 -5.01 8.14 -4.99
CA VAL A 64 -5.50 8.17 -3.63
C VAL A 64 -5.12 6.89 -2.92
N GLU A 65 -4.70 6.98 -1.68
CA GLU A 65 -4.34 5.80 -0.88
C GLU A 65 -5.55 4.91 -0.62
N ILE A 66 -5.37 3.62 -0.81
CA ILE A 66 -6.40 2.59 -0.62
C ILE A 66 -5.94 1.64 0.47
N TYR A 67 -6.77 1.50 1.48
CA TYR A 67 -6.54 0.60 2.61
C TYR A 67 -7.59 -0.50 2.64
N LEU A 68 -7.18 -1.71 2.98
CA LEU A 68 -8.07 -2.85 3.18
C LEU A 68 -8.00 -3.30 4.63
N LYS A 69 -9.15 -3.43 5.26
CA LYS A 69 -9.27 -3.92 6.63
C LYS A 69 -10.41 -4.92 6.72
N ASN A 70 -10.13 -6.06 7.32
CA ASN A 70 -11.17 -6.99 7.70
C ASN A 70 -11.85 -6.49 8.99
N ALA A 71 -13.17 -6.25 8.92
CA ALA A 71 -13.95 -5.70 10.04
C ALA A 71 -14.08 -6.67 11.22
N THR A 72 -13.94 -7.97 10.97
CA THR A 72 -14.07 -9.04 11.97
C THR A 72 -12.74 -9.56 12.50
N ALA A 73 -11.62 -9.12 11.91
CA ALA A 73 -10.30 -9.52 12.37
C ALA A 73 -9.95 -8.89 13.72
N GLU A 74 -9.24 -9.64 14.54
CA GLU A 74 -8.68 -9.11 15.78
C GLU A 74 -7.65 -8.01 15.47
N PRO A 75 -7.51 -7.01 16.36
CA PRO A 75 -6.53 -5.96 16.19
C PRO A 75 -5.11 -6.53 16.17
N GLU A 76 -4.33 -6.19 15.18
CA GLU A 76 -2.91 -6.49 15.13
C GLU A 76 -2.11 -5.36 15.79
N TYR A 77 -1.00 -5.72 16.42
CA TYR A 77 -0.14 -4.78 17.13
C TYR A 77 1.28 -4.85 16.57
N GLU A 78 1.96 -3.74 16.62
CA GLU A 78 3.39 -3.65 16.31
C GLU A 78 4.13 -2.91 17.44
N THR A 79 5.39 -3.24 17.64
CA THR A 79 6.24 -2.58 18.63
C THR A 79 7.23 -1.69 17.92
N ILE A 80 7.23 -0.42 18.28
CA ILE A 80 8.09 0.60 17.69
C ILE A 80 8.93 1.29 18.75
N GLU A 81 10.01 1.93 18.34
CA GLU A 81 10.84 2.78 19.19
C GLU A 81 10.21 4.18 19.33
N LYS A 82 10.64 4.91 20.36
CA LYS A 82 10.09 6.22 20.70
C LYS A 82 10.22 7.26 19.58
N ASP A 83 11.30 7.20 18.83
CA ASP A 83 11.59 8.10 17.70
C ASP A 83 10.68 7.84 16.46
N GLN A 84 10.08 6.65 16.39
CA GLN A 84 9.17 6.24 15.34
C GLN A 84 7.70 6.56 15.65
N LEU A 85 7.41 7.03 16.88
CA LEU A 85 6.05 7.35 17.31
C LEU A 85 5.54 8.62 16.61
N THR A 86 4.30 8.57 16.15
CA THR A 86 3.61 9.71 15.51
C THR A 86 2.31 10.05 16.27
N ASP A 87 1.81 11.27 16.11
CA ASP A 87 0.57 11.74 16.73
C ASP A 87 -0.69 10.93 16.30
N LYS A 88 -0.56 10.13 15.26
CA LYS A 88 -1.65 9.29 14.74
C LYS A 88 -1.69 7.91 15.35
N ASP A 89 -0.64 7.51 16.08
CA ASP A 89 -0.52 6.19 16.64
C ASP A 89 -1.37 6.01 17.90
N THR A 90 -2.04 4.88 17.99
CA THR A 90 -2.77 4.51 19.19
C THR A 90 -1.89 3.62 20.05
N ILE A 91 -1.34 4.18 21.13
CA ILE A 91 -0.50 3.43 22.06
C ILE A 91 -1.41 2.53 22.92
N VAL A 92 -1.09 1.24 22.92
CA VAL A 92 -1.79 0.23 23.71
C VAL A 92 -1.03 -0.06 25.00
N GLU A 93 0.31 -0.16 24.90
CA GLU A 93 1.18 -0.53 26.01
C GLU A 93 2.57 0.10 25.83
N THR A 94 3.20 0.48 26.93
CA THR A 94 4.60 0.91 26.95
C THR A 94 5.45 -0.23 27.50
N VAL A 95 6.35 -0.74 26.69
CA VAL A 95 7.28 -1.80 27.07
C VAL A 95 8.63 -1.17 27.39
N VAL A 96 9.05 -1.27 28.64
CA VAL A 96 10.36 -0.79 29.09
C VAL A 96 11.30 -2.00 29.18
N GLU A 97 12.31 -2.03 28.31
CA GLU A 97 13.41 -2.98 28.43
C GLU A 97 14.48 -2.35 29.33
N GLU A 98 14.69 -2.96 30.50
CA GLU A 98 15.71 -2.49 31.42
C GLU A 98 17.12 -2.74 30.86
N ALA A 99 18.07 -1.89 31.26
CA ALA A 99 19.46 -2.02 30.87
C ALA A 99 20.02 -3.39 31.29
N LYS A 100 20.63 -4.09 30.34
CA LYS A 100 21.35 -5.34 30.65
C LYS A 100 22.79 -5.00 31.00
N THR A 101 23.19 -5.40 32.20
CA THR A 101 24.56 -5.28 32.69
C THR A 101 25.19 -6.66 32.77
N GLU A 102 26.39 -6.80 32.27
CA GLU A 102 27.22 -8.00 32.45
C GLU A 102 28.42 -7.69 33.34
N GLU A 103 28.71 -8.57 34.27
CA GLU A 103 29.94 -8.52 35.06
C GLU A 103 31.10 -9.07 34.22
N LYS A 104 32.09 -8.27 33.90
CA LYS A 104 33.37 -8.71 33.34
C LYS A 104 34.45 -8.70 34.41
N GLU A 105 35.14 -9.83 34.58
CA GLU A 105 36.35 -9.91 35.40
C GLU A 105 37.53 -9.29 34.66
N LYS A 106 38.20 -8.31 35.32
CA LYS A 106 39.48 -7.77 34.82
C LYS A 106 40.64 -8.70 35.20
N GLU A 107 41.73 -8.58 34.46
CA GLU A 107 42.96 -9.35 34.72
C GLU A 107 43.55 -9.18 36.15
N ASP A 108 43.11 -8.15 36.89
CA ASP A 108 43.49 -7.87 38.27
C ASP A 108 42.55 -8.49 39.31
N GLY A 109 41.55 -9.30 38.90
CA GLY A 109 40.58 -9.97 39.77
C GLY A 109 39.45 -9.07 40.27
N THR A 110 39.32 -7.83 39.79
CA THR A 110 38.21 -6.94 40.11
C THR A 110 37.08 -7.12 39.11
N LYS A 111 35.83 -7.16 39.61
CA LYS A 111 34.63 -7.23 38.76
C LYS A 111 34.17 -5.82 38.36
N GLU A 112 34.01 -5.58 37.08
CA GLU A 112 33.44 -4.35 36.55
C GLU A 112 32.10 -4.69 35.89
N THR A 113 31.05 -3.98 36.32
CA THR A 113 29.74 -4.07 35.68
C THR A 113 29.74 -3.20 34.45
N VAL A 114 29.68 -3.84 33.28
CA VAL A 114 29.62 -3.15 32.01
C VAL A 114 28.17 -3.17 31.53
N GLU A 115 27.64 -2.00 31.21
CA GLU A 115 26.32 -1.87 30.59
C GLU A 115 26.41 -2.35 29.13
N VAL A 116 25.76 -3.49 28.84
CA VAL A 116 25.80 -4.13 27.52
C VAL A 116 24.69 -3.61 26.62
N SER A 117 23.59 -3.14 27.23
CA SER A 117 22.45 -2.59 26.50
C SER A 117 21.80 -1.49 27.32
N PRO A 118 21.64 -0.27 26.78
CA PRO A 118 20.97 0.82 27.50
C PRO A 118 19.48 0.50 27.68
N ARG A 119 18.90 1.15 28.68
CA ARG A 119 17.45 1.11 28.89
C ARG A 119 16.75 1.71 27.66
N THR A 120 15.87 0.93 27.04
CA THR A 120 15.09 1.36 25.88
C THR A 120 13.59 1.30 26.19
N GLU A 121 12.88 2.34 25.76
CA GLU A 121 11.42 2.40 25.83
C GLU A 121 10.85 2.09 24.46
N LYS A 122 10.07 1.02 24.36
CA LYS A 122 9.35 0.62 23.16
C LYS A 122 7.85 0.79 23.39
N TYR A 123 7.14 1.13 22.34
CA TYR A 123 5.70 1.34 22.38
C TYR A 123 5.00 0.30 21.54
N LYS A 124 4.08 -0.43 22.18
CA LYS A 124 3.19 -1.33 21.47
C LYS A 124 2.00 -0.50 20.98
N ILE A 125 1.90 -0.35 19.70
CA ILE A 125 0.84 0.42 19.05
C ILE A 125 -0.08 -0.49 18.25
N LEU A 126 -1.27 0.01 17.93
CA LEU A 126 -2.11 -0.62 16.94
C LEU A 126 -1.37 -0.58 15.60
N LYS A 127 -1.25 -1.72 14.93
CA LYS A 127 -0.54 -1.82 13.65
C LYS A 127 -1.07 -0.79 12.66
N ARG A 128 -0.16 -0.04 12.08
CA ARG A 128 -0.48 1.01 11.12
C ARG A 128 -1.08 0.41 9.86
N PRO A 129 -2.15 1.01 9.32
CA PRO A 129 -2.68 0.57 8.03
C PRO A 129 -1.64 0.85 6.93
N VAL A 130 -1.42 -0.13 6.06
CA VAL A 130 -0.52 -0.01 4.91
C VAL A 130 -1.35 0.18 3.65
N ALA A 131 -1.05 1.21 2.88
CA ALA A 131 -1.69 1.43 1.59
C ALA A 131 -1.35 0.29 0.62
N LEU A 132 -2.36 -0.20 -0.09
CA LEU A 132 -2.20 -1.30 -1.06
C LEU A 132 -1.72 -0.84 -2.43
N ASN A 133 -1.83 0.44 -2.70
CA ASN A 133 -1.48 1.06 -3.96
C ASN A 133 -0.33 2.05 -3.81
N ASP A 134 0.22 2.45 -4.93
CA ASP A 134 1.30 3.42 -5.02
C ASP A 134 0.79 4.69 -5.73
N ILE A 135 0.65 5.76 -4.96
CA ILE A 135 0.14 7.05 -5.49
C ILE A 135 1.18 7.83 -6.29
N HIS A 136 2.45 7.40 -6.24
CA HIS A 136 3.57 8.04 -6.93
C HIS A 136 4.31 7.04 -7.83
N PRO A 137 3.66 6.53 -8.90
CA PRO A 137 4.30 5.57 -9.78
C PRO A 137 5.57 6.15 -10.43
N LEU A 138 6.56 5.29 -10.64
CA LEU A 138 7.88 5.70 -11.11
C LEU A 138 7.85 6.47 -12.43
N TRP A 139 6.90 6.16 -13.33
CA TRP A 139 6.78 6.88 -14.61
C TRP A 139 6.36 8.35 -14.48
N ASN A 140 5.94 8.81 -13.31
CA ASN A 140 5.64 10.23 -13.07
C ASN A 140 6.89 11.05 -12.73
N LYS A 141 7.96 10.39 -12.28
CA LYS A 141 9.26 11.04 -12.06
C LYS A 141 9.92 11.41 -13.37
N HIS A 142 10.78 12.42 -13.34
CA HIS A 142 11.62 12.70 -14.50
C HIS A 142 12.71 11.60 -14.63
N PRO A 143 13.03 11.12 -15.86
CA PRO A 143 14.01 10.05 -16.05
C PRO A 143 15.36 10.29 -15.38
N ASN A 144 15.82 11.55 -15.32
CA ASN A 144 17.10 11.93 -14.70
C ASN A 144 17.08 11.85 -13.16
N GLU A 145 15.89 11.69 -12.56
CA GLU A 145 15.72 11.60 -11.10
C GLU A 145 15.55 10.14 -10.64
N CYS A 146 15.54 9.21 -11.59
CA CYS A 146 15.36 7.80 -11.31
C CYS A 146 16.70 7.07 -11.31
N THR A 147 16.88 6.18 -10.35
CA THR A 147 18.05 5.31 -10.26
C THR A 147 17.78 3.96 -10.97
N GLU A 148 18.85 3.25 -11.30
CA GLU A 148 18.76 1.91 -11.90
C GLU A 148 18.01 0.92 -10.98
N GLU A 149 18.26 1.02 -9.68
CA GLU A 149 17.61 0.21 -8.65
C GLU A 149 16.10 0.44 -8.60
N GLU A 150 15.66 1.70 -8.67
CA GLU A 150 14.23 2.05 -8.71
C GLU A 150 13.53 1.45 -9.93
N TYR A 151 14.19 1.45 -11.12
CA TYR A 151 13.63 0.82 -12.31
C TYR A 151 13.50 -0.70 -12.17
N LYS A 152 14.52 -1.37 -11.62
CA LYS A 152 14.50 -2.81 -11.39
C LYS A 152 13.46 -3.22 -10.34
N GLU A 153 13.34 -2.45 -9.27
CA GLU A 153 12.34 -2.68 -8.22
C GLU A 153 10.92 -2.49 -8.75
N PHE A 154 10.70 -1.41 -9.52
CA PHE A 154 9.43 -1.15 -10.15
C PHE A 154 9.03 -2.25 -11.13
N TYR A 155 9.98 -2.75 -11.94
CA TYR A 155 9.76 -3.89 -12.83
C TYR A 155 9.29 -5.13 -12.07
N ARG A 156 10.02 -5.51 -11.01
CA ARG A 156 9.65 -6.66 -10.17
C ARG A 156 8.26 -6.51 -9.55
N LYS A 157 7.94 -5.30 -9.07
CA LYS A 157 6.63 -4.99 -8.47
C LYS A 157 5.48 -5.10 -9.47
N VAL A 158 5.65 -4.59 -10.67
CA VAL A 158 4.57 -4.50 -11.68
C VAL A 158 4.34 -5.82 -12.41
N PHE A 159 5.41 -6.52 -12.75
CA PHE A 159 5.35 -7.73 -13.57
C PHE A 159 5.49 -9.02 -12.75
N MET A 160 5.78 -8.92 -11.46
CA MET A 160 6.05 -10.07 -10.56
C MET A 160 7.16 -10.98 -11.10
N ASP A 161 8.07 -10.41 -11.90
CA ASP A 161 9.21 -11.10 -12.48
C ASP A 161 10.47 -10.76 -11.68
N TYR A 162 11.13 -11.79 -11.17
CA TYR A 162 12.37 -11.65 -10.39
C TYR A 162 13.63 -11.60 -11.27
N LYS A 163 13.48 -11.85 -12.57
CA LYS A 163 14.57 -11.65 -13.52
C LYS A 163 14.79 -10.16 -13.73
N GLU A 164 16.02 -9.73 -13.81
CA GLU A 164 16.33 -8.35 -14.16
C GLU A 164 16.04 -8.09 -15.64
N PRO A 165 15.43 -6.95 -16.00
CA PRO A 165 15.27 -6.56 -17.39
C PRO A 165 16.64 -6.30 -18.03
N LEU A 166 16.74 -6.48 -19.34
CA LEU A 166 17.96 -6.17 -20.10
C LEU A 166 18.21 -4.67 -20.16
N PHE A 167 17.16 -3.91 -20.42
CA PHE A 167 17.13 -2.46 -20.43
C PHE A 167 15.68 -1.97 -20.39
N TRP A 168 15.52 -0.68 -20.26
CA TRP A 168 14.21 0.01 -20.26
C TRP A 168 14.27 1.33 -20.99
N ILE A 169 13.12 1.81 -21.42
CA ILE A 169 12.94 3.13 -22.02
C ILE A 169 11.89 3.86 -21.19
N HIS A 170 12.29 4.95 -20.54
CA HIS A 170 11.36 5.80 -19.82
C HIS A 170 10.81 6.87 -20.75
N LEU A 171 9.52 6.80 -21.03
CA LEU A 171 8.79 7.71 -21.89
C LEU A 171 8.23 8.85 -21.05
N ASN A 172 8.55 10.09 -21.44
CA ASN A 172 7.97 11.30 -20.88
C ASN A 172 7.80 12.31 -22.01
N MET A 173 6.68 12.17 -22.74
CA MET A 173 6.37 12.97 -23.91
C MET A 173 5.12 13.81 -23.66
N ASP A 174 5.23 15.11 -23.87
CA ASP A 174 4.11 16.04 -23.72
C ASP A 174 3.46 16.38 -25.08
N TYR A 175 4.13 16.11 -26.19
CA TYR A 175 3.64 16.39 -27.54
C TYR A 175 4.10 15.30 -28.54
N PRO A 176 3.27 14.85 -29.51
CA PRO A 176 1.89 15.29 -29.78
C PRO A 176 0.85 14.71 -28.82
N PHE A 177 1.23 13.71 -28.02
CA PHE A 177 0.38 13.03 -27.05
C PHE A 177 1.04 13.14 -25.68
N ASN A 178 0.29 13.45 -24.65
CA ASN A 178 0.76 13.34 -23.28
C ASN A 178 0.88 11.85 -22.93
N LEU A 179 2.09 11.31 -23.08
CA LEU A 179 2.40 9.90 -22.83
C LEU A 179 3.53 9.77 -21.83
N LYS A 180 3.24 9.13 -20.72
CA LYS A 180 4.21 8.77 -19.69
C LYS A 180 4.19 7.27 -19.48
N GLY A 181 5.36 6.66 -19.31
CA GLY A 181 5.42 5.23 -19.12
C GLY A 181 6.84 4.69 -19.14
N ILE A 182 6.98 3.42 -18.84
CA ILE A 182 8.26 2.72 -18.89
C ILE A 182 8.08 1.44 -19.70
N LEU A 183 8.83 1.31 -20.77
CA LEU A 183 8.91 0.09 -21.56
C LEU A 183 10.10 -0.74 -21.05
N TYR A 184 9.82 -1.95 -20.61
CA TYR A 184 10.84 -2.89 -20.18
C TYR A 184 11.09 -3.97 -21.23
N PHE A 185 12.34 -4.36 -21.38
CA PHE A 185 12.77 -5.44 -22.24
C PHE A 185 13.32 -6.56 -21.36
N PRO A 186 12.52 -7.62 -21.08
CA PRO A 186 12.93 -8.70 -20.21
C PRO A 186 14.00 -9.58 -20.85
N LYS A 187 14.76 -10.29 -20.03
CA LYS A 187 15.57 -11.43 -20.49
C LYS A 187 14.64 -12.59 -20.81
N ILE A 188 14.51 -12.91 -22.10
CA ILE A 188 13.71 -14.02 -22.59
C ILE A 188 14.58 -15.28 -22.64
N ASN A 189 14.11 -16.35 -22.04
CA ASN A 189 14.66 -17.68 -22.29
C ASN A 189 13.79 -18.34 -23.38
N THR A 190 14.31 -18.39 -24.59
CA THR A 190 13.59 -18.82 -25.78
C THR A 190 13.05 -20.26 -25.72
N GLU A 191 13.49 -21.04 -24.71
CA GLU A 191 12.99 -22.42 -24.55
C GLU A 191 11.68 -22.50 -23.76
N TYR A 192 11.39 -21.49 -22.90
CA TYR A 192 10.29 -21.56 -21.94
C TYR A 192 9.42 -20.29 -21.87
N ASP A 193 9.91 -19.16 -22.34
CA ASP A 193 9.21 -17.88 -22.20
C ASP A 193 8.41 -17.57 -23.49
N SER A 194 7.20 -17.04 -23.34
CA SER A 194 6.43 -16.49 -24.46
C SER A 194 7.09 -15.21 -24.97
N ILE A 195 7.12 -15.06 -26.29
CA ILE A 195 7.64 -13.84 -26.94
C ILE A 195 6.59 -12.72 -26.94
N GLU A 196 5.36 -13.02 -26.52
CA GLU A 196 4.29 -12.03 -26.47
C GLU A 196 4.55 -10.96 -25.40
N GLY A 197 4.59 -9.71 -25.84
CA GLY A 197 4.72 -8.58 -24.94
C GLY A 197 3.43 -8.33 -24.16
N THR A 198 3.56 -7.95 -22.90
CA THR A 198 2.42 -7.52 -22.08
C THR A 198 2.42 -6.01 -21.93
N ILE A 199 1.35 -5.35 -22.36
CA ILE A 199 1.16 -3.91 -22.17
C ILE A 199 0.10 -3.70 -21.11
N LYS A 200 0.42 -2.91 -20.09
CA LYS A 200 -0.55 -2.44 -19.09
C LYS A 200 -0.82 -0.96 -19.34
N LEU A 201 -2.05 -0.63 -19.65
CA LEU A 201 -2.49 0.74 -19.98
C LEU A 201 -3.21 1.36 -18.78
N TYR A 202 -2.82 2.59 -18.48
CA TYR A 202 -3.45 3.40 -17.42
C TYR A 202 -3.88 4.76 -18.01
N ASN A 203 -4.99 5.28 -17.56
CA ASN A 203 -5.42 6.64 -17.80
C ASN A 203 -5.57 7.38 -16.47
N ASN A 204 -4.81 8.47 -16.26
CA ASN A 204 -4.75 9.17 -14.97
C ASN A 204 -4.51 8.21 -13.79
N GLN A 205 -3.57 7.29 -13.95
CA GLN A 205 -3.21 6.27 -12.96
C GLN A 205 -4.30 5.22 -12.67
N VAL A 206 -5.42 5.24 -13.39
CA VAL A 206 -6.46 4.21 -13.33
C VAL A 206 -6.19 3.15 -14.38
N PHE A 207 -6.19 1.89 -14.00
CA PHE A 207 -6.02 0.76 -14.92
C PHE A 207 -7.16 0.71 -15.95
N ILE A 208 -6.80 0.57 -17.22
CA ILE A 208 -7.74 0.46 -18.32
C ILE A 208 -7.77 -0.95 -18.87
N ALA A 209 -6.61 -1.46 -19.26
CA ALA A 209 -6.51 -2.79 -19.86
C ALA A 209 -5.08 -3.34 -19.79
N ASP A 210 -4.98 -4.65 -19.95
CA ASP A 210 -3.74 -5.37 -20.18
C ASP A 210 -3.85 -6.21 -21.48
N ASN A 211 -2.72 -6.61 -22.03
CA ASN A 211 -2.64 -7.48 -23.21
C ASN A 211 -3.42 -6.95 -24.44
N ILE A 212 -3.21 -5.66 -24.75
CA ILE A 212 -3.79 -4.99 -25.93
C ILE A 212 -2.94 -5.27 -27.15
#